data_cff7263ce8dab84703222e091f72a7cf
#
_entry.id   cff7263ce8dab84703222e091f72a7cf
#
_cell.length_a   1.000
_cell.length_b   1.000
_cell.length_c   1.000
_cell.angle_alpha   90.00
_cell.angle_beta   90.00
_cell.angle_gamma   90.00
#
_symmetry.space_group_name_H-M   'P 1'
#
loop_
_entity.id
_entity.type
_entity.pdbx_description
1 polymer ?
#
loop_
_entity_poly.entity_id
_entity_poly.type
_entity_poly.pdbx_seq_one_letter_code
_entity_poly.pdbx_strand_id
1 'polypeptide(L)'
;LLFGMSYLICFYFYVLVCFQFLPGTFFQNGLLIFSDLKQISKILFLLFFSIISYLIHGYFLKKKWVLKSLYYQVEIILDNQSYVLNGYLDTGNLARFKGLPIIFVKSGIIKSDFDDVVFVQGINGLDYRPAKKIEHILINQKAGRSCYLVESSTLTEFDCLLNRALLMEGV
;
A
#
# COMPACT_ATOMS: atom_id res chain seq x y z
N LEU A 1 -6.63 -14.46 -13.98
CA LEU A 1 -6.54 -14.89 -15.39
C LEU A 1 -5.63 -13.98 -16.22
N LEU A 2 -5.79 -12.65 -16.19
CA LEU A 2 -4.96 -11.68 -16.95
C LEU A 2 -3.46 -11.75 -16.61
N PHE A 3 -3.08 -12.03 -15.36
CA PHE A 3 -1.69 -12.17 -14.94
C PHE A 3 -1.01 -13.44 -15.47
N GLY A 4 -1.73 -14.55 -15.55
CA GLY A 4 -1.21 -15.80 -16.14
C GLY A 4 -0.96 -15.68 -17.64
N MET A 5 -1.83 -14.97 -18.36
CA MET A 5 -1.65 -14.72 -19.79
C MET A 5 -0.45 -13.82 -20.09
N SER A 6 -0.25 -12.75 -19.28
CA SER A 6 0.93 -11.88 -19.42
C SER A 6 2.25 -12.64 -19.21
N TYR A 7 2.27 -13.55 -18.26
CA TYR A 7 3.44 -14.39 -17.99
C TYR A 7 3.73 -15.37 -19.13
N LEU A 8 2.68 -16.00 -19.67
CA LEU A 8 2.80 -16.91 -20.82
C LEU A 8 3.28 -16.18 -22.09
N ILE A 9 2.79 -14.96 -22.31
CA ILE A 9 3.23 -14.14 -23.47
C ILE A 9 4.68 -13.73 -23.30
N CYS A 10 5.11 -13.28 -22.12
CA CYS A 10 6.51 -12.94 -21.84
C CYS A 10 7.42 -14.17 -21.95
N PHE A 11 6.98 -15.33 -21.47
CA PHE A 11 7.71 -16.58 -21.58
C PHE A 11 7.84 -17.04 -23.04
N TYR A 12 6.75 -16.95 -23.82
CA TYR A 12 6.78 -17.28 -25.26
C TYR A 12 7.68 -16.34 -26.05
N PHE A 13 7.62 -15.04 -25.77
CA PHE A 13 8.51 -14.05 -26.39
C PHE A 13 9.98 -14.29 -26.01
N TYR A 14 10.23 -14.65 -24.77
CA TYR A 14 11.54 -15.04 -24.29
C TYR A 14 12.09 -16.28 -25.01
N VAL A 15 11.28 -17.31 -25.18
CA VAL A 15 11.64 -18.52 -25.93
C VAL A 15 11.95 -18.19 -27.38
N LEU A 16 11.14 -17.36 -28.05
CA LEU A 16 11.38 -16.91 -29.42
C LEU A 16 12.70 -16.15 -29.57
N VAL A 17 12.99 -15.22 -28.66
CA VAL A 17 14.25 -14.47 -28.64
C VAL A 17 15.42 -15.41 -28.40
N CYS A 18 15.29 -16.37 -27.48
CA CYS A 18 16.35 -17.39 -27.26
C CYS A 18 16.62 -18.23 -28.53
N PHE A 19 15.58 -18.63 -29.26
CA PHE A 19 15.74 -19.37 -30.51
C PHE A 19 16.48 -18.56 -31.57
N GLN A 20 16.24 -17.25 -31.63
CA GLN A 20 16.88 -16.38 -32.62
C GLN A 20 18.36 -16.12 -32.33
N PHE A 21 18.76 -16.16 -31.04
CA PHE A 21 20.14 -15.90 -30.61
C PHE A 21 21.00 -17.15 -30.35
N LEU A 22 20.41 -18.35 -30.46
CA LEU A 22 21.10 -19.63 -30.24
C LEU A 22 21.08 -20.49 -31.51
N PRO A 23 21.87 -20.14 -32.55
CA PRO A 23 21.97 -20.97 -33.74
C PRO A 23 22.53 -22.35 -33.38
N GLY A 24 21.86 -23.39 -33.85
CA GLY A 24 22.26 -24.80 -33.59
C GLY A 24 21.49 -25.48 -32.45
N THR A 25 20.43 -24.86 -31.92
CA THR A 25 19.47 -25.54 -31.04
C THR A 25 18.30 -26.04 -31.89
N PHE A 26 17.85 -27.25 -31.65
CA PHE A 26 16.62 -27.77 -32.24
C PHE A 26 15.77 -28.49 -31.17
N PHE A 27 14.47 -28.43 -31.40
CA PHE A 27 13.48 -29.05 -30.56
C PHE A 27 13.12 -30.42 -31.13
N GLN A 28 13.41 -31.50 -30.43
CA GLN A 28 13.01 -32.82 -30.85
C GLN A 28 12.32 -33.53 -29.70
N ASN A 29 11.07 -34.00 -29.92
CA ASN A 29 10.26 -34.72 -28.94
C ASN A 29 10.05 -34.00 -27.59
N GLY A 30 9.93 -32.66 -27.62
CA GLY A 30 9.76 -31.86 -26.40
C GLY A 30 11.06 -31.62 -25.61
N LEU A 31 12.21 -32.08 -26.14
CA LEU A 31 13.53 -31.86 -25.55
C LEU A 31 14.34 -30.87 -26.39
N LEU A 32 15.01 -29.97 -25.69
CA LEU A 32 15.93 -29.00 -26.32
C LEU A 32 17.30 -29.66 -26.42
N ILE A 33 17.77 -29.90 -27.66
CA ILE A 33 19.05 -30.54 -27.94
C ILE A 33 20.08 -29.46 -28.30
N PHE A 34 21.23 -29.50 -27.64
CA PHE A 34 22.33 -28.54 -27.84
C PHE A 34 23.48 -29.21 -28.54
N SER A 35 23.96 -28.58 -29.59
CA SER A 35 25.09 -29.11 -30.35
C SER A 35 26.48 -28.67 -29.85
N ASP A 36 26.53 -27.72 -28.89
CA ASP A 36 27.80 -27.15 -28.44
C ASP A 36 27.78 -26.75 -26.95
N LEU A 37 28.86 -27.07 -26.23
CA LEU A 37 29.05 -26.73 -24.80
C LEU A 37 29.02 -25.23 -24.51
N LYS A 38 29.43 -24.39 -25.48
CA LYS A 38 29.32 -22.92 -25.35
C LYS A 38 27.87 -22.42 -25.26
N GLN A 39 26.91 -23.22 -25.69
CA GLN A 39 25.49 -22.87 -25.59
C GLN A 39 24.93 -23.11 -24.20
N ILE A 40 25.48 -24.08 -23.47
CA ILE A 40 25.07 -24.38 -22.08
C ILE A 40 25.28 -23.15 -21.18
N SER A 41 26.41 -22.45 -21.35
CA SER A 41 26.69 -21.24 -20.56
C SER A 41 25.68 -20.10 -20.83
N LYS A 42 25.22 -19.94 -22.08
CA LYS A 42 24.21 -18.95 -22.46
C LYS A 42 22.86 -19.27 -21.86
N ILE A 43 22.50 -20.55 -21.80
CA ILE A 43 21.23 -21.00 -21.20
C ILE A 43 21.25 -20.81 -19.69
N LEU A 44 22.35 -21.16 -19.03
CA LEU A 44 22.50 -20.91 -17.59
C LEU A 44 22.40 -19.40 -17.30
N PHE A 45 22.99 -18.57 -18.12
CA PHE A 45 22.87 -17.11 -18.01
C PHE A 45 21.42 -16.64 -18.17
N LEU A 46 20.69 -17.14 -19.17
CA LEU A 46 19.30 -16.81 -19.41
C LEU A 46 18.38 -17.28 -18.27
N LEU A 47 18.61 -18.49 -17.75
CA LEU A 47 17.90 -19.00 -16.57
C LEU A 47 18.16 -18.14 -15.35
N PHE A 48 19.40 -17.75 -15.11
CA PHE A 48 19.77 -16.86 -14.02
C PHE A 48 19.06 -15.50 -14.10
N PHE A 49 19.05 -14.90 -15.30
CA PHE A 49 18.34 -13.64 -15.54
C PHE A 49 16.82 -13.77 -15.36
N SER A 50 16.24 -14.89 -15.77
CA SER A 50 14.83 -15.19 -15.59
C SER A 50 14.47 -15.31 -14.11
N ILE A 51 15.28 -15.96 -13.31
CA ILE A 51 15.10 -16.09 -11.86
C ILE A 51 15.18 -14.71 -11.20
N ILE A 52 16.18 -13.91 -11.55
CA ILE A 52 16.33 -12.54 -11.03
C ILE A 52 15.09 -11.68 -11.39
N SER A 53 14.67 -11.71 -12.64
CA SER A 53 13.47 -10.99 -13.09
C SER A 53 12.22 -11.40 -12.32
N TYR A 54 12.04 -12.69 -12.09
CA TYR A 54 10.94 -13.22 -11.28
C TYR A 54 10.98 -12.71 -9.83
N LEU A 55 12.15 -12.73 -9.19
CA LEU A 55 12.32 -12.23 -7.82
C LEU A 55 12.05 -10.73 -7.72
N ILE A 56 12.56 -9.95 -8.67
CA ILE A 56 12.31 -8.50 -8.73
C ILE A 56 10.82 -8.23 -8.91
N HIS A 57 10.17 -8.92 -9.83
CA HIS A 57 8.73 -8.76 -10.07
C HIS A 57 7.91 -9.13 -8.83
N GLY A 58 8.23 -10.24 -8.18
CA GLY A 58 7.61 -10.66 -6.91
C GLY A 58 7.77 -9.62 -5.80
N TYR A 59 8.95 -9.00 -5.70
CA TYR A 59 9.20 -7.92 -4.75
C TYR A 59 8.32 -6.69 -5.02
N PHE A 60 8.22 -6.25 -6.28
CA PHE A 60 7.37 -5.11 -6.65
C PHE A 60 5.87 -5.39 -6.43
N LEU A 61 5.41 -6.60 -6.74
CA LEU A 61 4.04 -6.99 -6.46
C LEU A 61 3.75 -6.95 -4.96
N LYS A 62 4.61 -7.53 -4.14
CA LYS A 62 4.48 -7.51 -2.67
C LYS A 62 4.43 -6.09 -2.14
N LYS A 63 5.32 -5.20 -2.61
CA LYS A 63 5.32 -3.79 -2.23
C LYS A 63 4.01 -3.08 -2.61
N LYS A 64 3.48 -3.34 -3.81
CA LYS A 64 2.19 -2.77 -4.25
C LYS A 64 1.02 -3.26 -3.40
N TRP A 65 1.00 -4.53 -3.00
CA TRP A 65 0.00 -5.09 -2.11
C TRP A 65 0.05 -4.45 -0.71
N VAL A 66 1.25 -4.30 -0.15
CA VAL A 66 1.44 -3.64 1.16
C VAL A 66 0.95 -2.20 1.11
N LEU A 67 1.29 -1.45 0.06
CA LEU A 67 0.81 -0.07 -0.09
C LEU A 67 -0.73 0.00 -0.19
N LYS A 68 -1.35 -0.89 -0.96
CA LYS A 68 -2.81 -0.95 -1.08
C LYS A 68 -3.50 -1.27 0.26
N SER A 69 -2.85 -2.04 1.13
CA SER A 69 -3.37 -2.37 2.46
C SER A 69 -3.34 -1.21 3.45
N LEU A 70 -2.73 -0.08 3.10
CA LEU A 70 -2.68 1.12 3.94
C LEU A 70 -3.81 2.12 3.66
N TYR A 71 -4.64 1.85 2.64
CA TYR A 71 -5.79 2.70 2.31
C TYR A 71 -7.07 2.13 2.90
N TYR A 72 -7.84 2.98 3.54
CA TYR A 72 -9.07 2.63 4.24
C TYR A 72 -10.18 3.61 3.88
N GLN A 73 -11.39 3.11 3.75
CA GLN A 73 -12.58 3.96 3.76
C GLN A 73 -12.96 4.23 5.22
N VAL A 74 -13.05 5.49 5.58
CA VAL A 74 -13.35 5.93 6.94
C VAL A 74 -14.66 6.69 6.93
N GLU A 75 -15.60 6.28 7.75
CA GLU A 75 -16.85 6.99 7.95
C GLU A 75 -16.88 7.53 9.37
N ILE A 76 -17.05 8.84 9.49
CA ILE A 76 -17.12 9.55 10.76
C ILE A 76 -18.53 10.08 10.92
N ILE A 77 -19.17 9.73 12.00
CA ILE A 77 -20.50 10.24 12.34
C ILE A 77 -20.32 11.33 13.40
N LEU A 78 -20.66 12.56 13.04
CA LEU A 78 -20.48 13.73 13.88
C LEU A 78 -21.68 14.68 13.71
N ASP A 79 -22.24 15.15 14.82
CA ASP A 79 -23.36 16.10 14.80
C ASP A 79 -24.52 15.69 13.88
N ASN A 80 -24.87 14.39 13.86
CA ASN A 80 -25.86 13.75 13.00
C ASN A 80 -25.54 13.82 11.49
N GLN A 81 -24.29 14.11 11.12
CA GLN A 81 -23.81 14.06 9.74
C GLN A 81 -22.79 12.94 9.59
N SER A 82 -22.85 12.26 8.45
CA SER A 82 -21.86 11.23 8.08
C SER A 82 -20.88 11.80 7.06
N TYR A 83 -19.59 11.66 7.34
CA TYR A 83 -18.49 12.07 6.49
C TYR A 83 -17.74 10.82 6.03
N VAL A 84 -17.72 10.57 4.73
CA VAL A 84 -16.97 9.46 4.12
C VAL A 84 -15.65 9.98 3.57
N LEU A 85 -14.55 9.47 4.10
CA LEU A 85 -13.19 9.96 3.85
C LEU A 85 -12.30 8.83 3.33
N ASN A 86 -11.33 9.18 2.47
CA ASN A 86 -10.26 8.29 2.07
C ASN A 86 -9.10 8.43 3.08
N GLY A 87 -8.96 7.40 3.92
CA GLY A 87 -7.95 7.36 4.96
C GLY A 87 -6.69 6.63 4.54
N TYR A 88 -5.56 7.14 4.99
CA TYR A 88 -4.27 6.48 4.89
C TYR A 88 -3.77 6.09 6.29
N LEU A 89 -3.36 4.84 6.45
CA LEU A 89 -2.78 4.37 7.71
C LEU A 89 -1.33 4.86 7.82
N ASP A 90 -1.13 5.83 8.68
CA ASP A 90 0.21 6.26 9.07
C ASP A 90 0.72 5.37 10.22
N THR A 91 1.60 4.43 9.89
CA THR A 91 2.19 3.51 10.87
C THR A 91 3.07 4.21 11.91
N GLY A 92 3.53 5.42 11.61
CA GLY A 92 4.31 6.29 12.49
C GLY A 92 3.44 7.15 13.40
N ASN A 93 2.15 7.28 13.12
CA ASN A 93 1.24 8.06 13.96
C ASN A 93 0.89 7.30 15.24
N LEU A 94 1.56 7.64 16.32
CA LEU A 94 1.34 7.13 17.69
C LEU A 94 0.72 8.18 18.60
N ALA A 95 0.31 9.33 18.05
CA ALA A 95 -0.21 10.46 18.81
C ALA A 95 -1.47 10.08 19.59
N ARG A 96 -1.52 10.49 20.85
CA ARG A 96 -2.67 10.28 21.76
C ARG A 96 -3.00 11.56 22.51
N PHE A 97 -4.28 11.75 22.79
CA PHE A 97 -4.76 12.81 23.65
C PHE A 97 -5.81 12.25 24.63
N LYS A 98 -5.68 12.56 25.91
CA LYS A 98 -6.54 12.00 26.98
C LYS A 98 -6.68 10.46 26.88
N GLY A 99 -5.60 9.76 26.47
CA GLY A 99 -5.56 8.30 26.33
C GLY A 99 -6.13 7.75 24.99
N LEU A 100 -6.82 8.57 24.21
CA LEU A 100 -7.41 8.18 22.92
C LEU A 100 -6.46 8.47 21.75
N PRO A 101 -6.49 7.66 20.69
CA PRO A 101 -5.68 7.91 19.49
C PRO A 101 -6.14 9.18 18.77
N ILE A 102 -5.20 9.87 18.11
CA ILE A 102 -5.48 11.02 17.28
C ILE A 102 -5.48 10.60 15.81
N ILE A 103 -6.49 11.05 15.07
CA ILE A 103 -6.53 11.04 13.61
C ILE A 103 -6.40 12.47 13.10
N PHE A 104 -5.67 12.65 11.98
CA PHE A 104 -5.57 13.95 11.34
C PHE A 104 -6.48 13.97 10.13
N VAL A 105 -7.29 15.01 10.00
CA VAL A 105 -8.21 15.20 8.87
C VAL A 105 -7.85 16.49 8.15
N LYS A 106 -7.93 16.47 6.83
CA LYS A 106 -7.67 17.63 5.99
C LYS A 106 -8.62 18.76 6.35
N SER A 107 -8.06 19.95 6.55
CA SER A 107 -8.82 21.14 6.95
C SER A 107 -9.94 21.46 5.98
N GLY A 108 -11.10 21.82 6.52
CA GLY A 108 -12.29 22.24 5.78
C GLY A 108 -13.16 21.09 5.25
N ILE A 109 -12.80 19.82 5.45
CA ILE A 109 -13.67 18.70 5.07
C ILE A 109 -14.79 18.52 6.11
N ILE A 110 -14.47 18.64 7.39
CA ILE A 110 -15.44 18.49 8.47
C ILE A 110 -15.90 19.87 8.93
N LYS A 111 -17.19 20.08 8.80
CA LYS A 111 -17.84 21.31 9.25
C LYS A 111 -18.45 21.06 10.62
N SER A 112 -17.68 21.26 11.66
CA SER A 112 -18.12 21.08 13.05
C SER A 112 -17.32 21.98 13.97
N ASP A 113 -17.90 22.33 15.10
CA ASP A 113 -17.17 23.07 16.14
C ASP A 113 -16.20 22.14 16.87
N PHE A 114 -15.01 22.63 17.16
CA PHE A 114 -13.97 21.92 17.87
C PHE A 114 -13.95 22.38 19.33
N ASP A 115 -14.13 21.44 20.26
CA ASP A 115 -14.35 21.72 21.67
C ASP A 115 -13.08 21.63 22.52
N ASP A 116 -12.04 20.98 22.00
CA ASP A 116 -10.77 20.74 22.68
C ASP A 116 -9.59 21.33 21.90
N VAL A 117 -8.47 21.52 22.59
CA VAL A 117 -7.19 21.90 21.97
C VAL A 117 -6.13 20.87 22.30
N VAL A 118 -5.46 20.36 21.30
CA VAL A 118 -4.41 19.33 21.42
C VAL A 118 -3.05 19.92 21.09
N PHE A 119 -2.04 19.53 21.86
CA PHE A 119 -0.65 19.77 21.54
C PHE A 119 -0.15 18.67 20.60
N VAL A 120 0.23 19.03 19.39
CA VAL A 120 0.83 18.12 18.44
C VAL A 120 2.29 18.48 18.26
N GLN A 121 3.17 17.53 18.54
CA GLN A 121 4.60 17.68 18.25
C GLN A 121 4.84 17.26 16.80
N GLY A 122 5.06 18.23 15.92
CA GLY A 122 5.46 18.01 14.54
C GLY A 122 6.95 18.21 14.32
N ILE A 123 7.41 18.05 13.08
CA ILE A 123 8.81 18.29 12.66
C ILE A 123 9.22 19.74 12.95
N ASN A 124 8.29 20.68 12.88
CA ASN A 124 8.52 22.12 13.07
C ASN A 124 8.32 22.60 14.52
N GLY A 125 8.16 21.68 15.48
CA GLY A 125 7.97 22.00 16.89
C GLY A 125 6.57 21.66 17.42
N LEU A 126 6.24 22.24 18.57
CA LEU A 126 4.92 22.09 19.22
C LEU A 126 3.92 23.05 18.57
N ASP A 127 2.79 22.52 18.17
CA ASP A 127 1.69 23.26 17.59
C ASP A 127 0.40 22.98 18.33
N TYR A 128 -0.42 24.02 18.53
CA TYR A 128 -1.74 23.93 19.15
C TYR A 128 -2.79 23.78 18.07
N ARG A 129 -3.54 22.68 18.10
CA ARG A 129 -4.57 22.45 17.10
C ARG A 129 -5.93 22.18 17.73
N PRO A 130 -6.99 22.73 17.13
CA PRO A 130 -8.33 22.39 17.56
C PRO A 130 -8.59 20.90 17.37
N ALA A 131 -9.29 20.31 18.32
CA ALA A 131 -9.59 18.88 18.33
C ALA A 131 -11.04 18.63 18.73
N LYS A 132 -11.62 17.56 18.20
CA LYS A 132 -12.95 17.09 18.57
C LYS A 132 -12.94 15.60 18.89
N LYS A 133 -13.56 15.21 19.98
CA LYS A 133 -13.74 13.81 20.32
C LYS A 133 -14.79 13.18 19.40
N ILE A 134 -14.45 12.03 18.81
CA ILE A 134 -15.33 11.22 17.99
C ILE A 134 -15.61 9.91 18.72
N GLU A 135 -16.87 9.57 18.87
CA GLU A 135 -17.30 8.34 19.53
C GLU A 135 -17.61 7.23 18.53
N HIS A 136 -18.06 7.60 17.34
CA HIS A 136 -18.47 6.67 16.30
C HIS A 136 -17.66 6.88 15.03
N ILE A 137 -16.75 5.95 14.76
CA ILE A 137 -15.95 5.87 13.54
C ILE A 137 -16.11 4.45 12.95
N LEU A 138 -16.29 4.36 11.64
CA LEU A 138 -16.28 3.10 10.93
C LEU A 138 -15.05 3.07 10.01
N ILE A 139 -14.29 2.00 10.05
CA ILE A 139 -13.12 1.79 9.18
C ILE A 139 -13.37 0.54 8.34
N ASN A 140 -13.50 0.70 7.03
CA ASN A 140 -13.94 -0.36 6.11
C ASN A 140 -15.23 -1.05 6.62
N GLN A 141 -16.22 -0.26 7.04
CA GLN A 141 -17.52 -0.70 7.58
C GLN A 141 -17.45 -1.44 8.93
N LYS A 142 -16.29 -1.50 9.56
CA LYS A 142 -16.13 -2.07 10.92
C LYS A 142 -16.09 -0.94 11.93
N ALA A 143 -16.79 -1.13 13.04
CA ALA A 143 -16.78 -0.17 14.14
C ALA A 143 -15.36 -0.02 14.69
N GLY A 144 -14.87 1.22 14.71
CA GLY A 144 -13.64 1.60 15.35
C GLY A 144 -13.86 2.11 16.76
N ARG A 145 -12.77 2.41 17.46
CA ARG A 145 -12.79 3.00 18.80
C ARG A 145 -12.97 4.50 18.73
N SER A 146 -13.40 5.09 19.83
CA SER A 146 -13.37 6.53 20.00
C SER A 146 -11.96 7.10 19.79
N CYS A 147 -11.88 8.24 19.14
CA CYS A 147 -10.62 8.91 18.84
C CYS A 147 -10.79 10.43 18.92
N TYR A 148 -9.69 11.15 18.87
CA TYR A 148 -9.68 12.59 18.65
C TYR A 148 -9.41 12.90 17.19
N LEU A 149 -10.22 13.77 16.62
CA LEU A 149 -10.03 14.35 15.32
C LEU A 149 -9.30 15.67 15.45
N VAL A 150 -8.26 15.86 14.66
CA VAL A 150 -7.48 17.10 14.58
C VAL A 150 -7.37 17.54 13.14
N GLU A 151 -7.68 18.80 12.85
CA GLU A 151 -7.50 19.34 11.52
C GLU A 151 -6.04 19.55 11.17
N SER A 152 -5.69 19.25 9.91
CA SER A 152 -4.35 19.46 9.37
C SER A 152 -4.41 20.14 8.01
N SER A 153 -3.76 21.29 7.91
CA SER A 153 -3.59 22.02 6.65
C SER A 153 -2.50 21.43 5.75
N THR A 154 -1.68 20.52 6.29
CA THR A 154 -0.57 19.93 5.53
C THR A 154 -0.97 18.68 4.75
N LEU A 155 -2.17 18.15 4.97
CA LEU A 155 -2.68 16.99 4.23
C LEU A 155 -3.13 17.40 2.83
N THR A 156 -2.47 16.87 1.81
CA THR A 156 -2.79 17.15 0.40
C THR A 156 -3.32 15.94 -0.35
N GLU A 157 -2.72 14.77 -0.12
CA GLU A 157 -2.99 13.55 -0.89
C GLU A 157 -4.15 12.71 -0.33
N PHE A 158 -4.42 12.82 0.97
CA PHE A 158 -5.44 12.03 1.68
C PHE A 158 -6.43 12.94 2.39
N ASP A 159 -7.64 12.43 2.60
CA ASP A 159 -8.63 13.14 3.40
C ASP A 159 -8.34 13.00 4.89
N CYS A 160 -7.79 11.85 5.31
CA CYS A 160 -7.37 11.67 6.70
C CYS A 160 -6.17 10.72 6.86
N LEU A 161 -5.40 10.93 7.95
CA LEU A 161 -4.36 10.02 8.43
C LEU A 161 -4.85 9.27 9.65
N LEU A 162 -4.87 7.94 9.55
CA LEU A 162 -5.30 7.06 10.61
C LEU A 162 -4.16 6.74 11.56
N ASN A 163 -4.49 6.65 12.84
CA ASN A 163 -3.60 6.14 13.87
C ASN A 163 -3.63 4.60 13.88
N ARG A 164 -2.46 3.98 13.97
CA ARG A 164 -2.31 2.52 14.02
C ARG A 164 -3.13 1.88 15.16
N ALA A 165 -3.28 2.56 16.28
CA ALA A 165 -4.01 2.06 17.44
C ALA A 165 -5.51 1.79 17.16
N LEU A 166 -6.08 2.41 16.10
CA LEU A 166 -7.47 2.17 15.72
C LEU A 166 -7.68 0.81 15.04
N LEU A 167 -6.63 0.22 14.48
CA LEU A 167 -6.70 -1.04 13.73
C LEU A 167 -6.16 -2.25 14.50
N MET A 168 -5.32 -2.04 15.52
CA MET A 168 -4.59 -3.12 16.18
C MET A 168 -5.35 -3.88 17.27
N GLU A 169 -6.49 -3.41 17.73
CA GLU A 169 -7.17 -3.98 18.89
C GLU A 169 -8.57 -4.53 18.58
N GLY A 170 -8.79 -4.95 17.35
CA GLY A 170 -10.02 -5.62 16.87
C GLY A 170 -9.80 -7.09 16.48
N VAL A 171 -8.77 -7.75 17.03
CA VAL A 171 -8.56 -9.20 16.92
C VAL A 171 -8.52 -9.80 18.31
#